data_7b397a1854a3ab3eef3ef87efe571250
#
_entry.id   7b397a1854a3ab3eef3ef87efe571250
#
_cell.length_a   1.000
_cell.length_b   1.000
_cell.length_c   1.000
_cell.angle_alpha   90.00
_cell.angle_beta   90.00
_cell.angle_gamma   90.00
#
_symmetry.space_group_name_H-M   'P 1'
#
loop_
_entity.id
_entity.type
_entity.pdbx_description
1 polymer ?
#
loop_
_entity_poly.entity_id
_entity_poly.type
_entity_poly.pdbx_seq_one_letter_code
_entity_poly.pdbx_strand_id
1 'polypeptide(L)'
;TTLFRSYPHIYKQIVLKPAVAKGLRLKIKTKDEKIGYIMGAGDEVPNCLQQMGYEVTVYKPEEINQEILENLDVVITGIRAYNILNSLALKQHLLLDFVKNGKNMIVQYNTNDDLVTPNFSPYKLKISRDRVTEEDAEVRFLNPQHSILNYPNKITSEDFKGWKQEQGLYYPNEWDEHFTPILSSNDSGEKPKDGALLIAKYGKGNYIYTGLSFFRELPEGVSGAYRLFANLIAAKN
;
A
#
# COMPACT_ATOMS: atom_id res chain seq x y z
N THR A 1 -3.63 16.33 16.02
CA THR A 1 -2.84 17.41 16.64
C THR A 1 -2.91 18.65 15.75
N THR A 2 -3.57 19.69 16.21
CA THR A 2 -3.69 20.94 15.44
C THR A 2 -2.38 21.69 15.56
N LEU A 3 -1.66 21.86 14.46
CA LEU A 3 -0.44 22.65 14.41
C LEU A 3 -0.82 24.12 14.39
N PHE A 4 -0.70 24.82 15.51
CA PHE A 4 -0.90 26.27 15.56
C PHE A 4 0.37 26.96 15.08
N ARG A 5 0.32 27.58 13.89
CA ARG A 5 1.34 28.54 13.48
C ARG A 5 0.93 29.91 14.02
N SER A 6 1.79 30.52 14.83
CA SER A 6 1.63 31.87 15.34
C SER A 6 2.54 32.82 14.57
N TYR A 7 1.96 33.89 14.04
CA TYR A 7 2.70 34.97 13.38
C TYR A 7 2.53 36.26 14.20
N PRO A 8 3.58 37.06 14.44
CA PRO A 8 3.51 38.24 15.30
C PRO A 8 2.49 39.30 14.85
N HIS A 9 2.15 39.33 13.56
CA HIS A 9 1.22 40.28 12.96
C HIS A 9 -0.22 39.76 12.84
N ILE A 10 -0.49 38.54 13.29
CA ILE A 10 -1.83 37.94 13.21
C ILE A 10 -2.34 37.68 14.64
N TYR A 11 -3.48 38.28 14.98
CA TYR A 11 -4.13 38.00 16.25
C TYR A 11 -4.59 36.56 16.36
N LYS A 12 -4.49 35.98 17.55
CA LYS A 12 -5.02 34.61 17.78
C LYS A 12 -6.52 34.59 17.47
N GLN A 13 -6.90 33.71 16.60
CA GLN A 13 -8.29 33.45 16.24
C GLN A 13 -8.69 32.03 16.70
N ILE A 14 -9.86 31.93 17.32
CA ILE A 14 -10.46 30.65 17.67
C ILE A 14 -11.44 30.30 16.55
N VAL A 15 -11.14 29.27 15.78
CA VAL A 15 -12.05 28.74 14.77
C VAL A 15 -12.74 27.50 15.35
N LEU A 16 -14.02 27.64 15.67
CA LEU A 16 -14.85 26.51 16.07
C LEU A 16 -15.37 25.81 14.82
N LYS A 17 -14.99 24.54 14.65
CA LYS A 17 -15.55 23.68 13.61
C LYS A 17 -16.46 22.65 14.27
N PRO A 18 -17.60 22.30 13.64
CA PRO A 18 -18.41 21.18 14.12
C PRO A 18 -17.55 19.92 14.25
N ALA A 19 -17.76 19.17 15.33
CA ALA A 19 -17.20 17.82 15.45
C ALA A 19 -17.97 16.92 14.51
N VAL A 20 -17.29 16.36 13.52
CA VAL A 20 -17.86 15.42 12.54
C VAL A 20 -17.16 14.08 12.70
N ALA A 21 -17.93 13.02 12.85
CA ALA A 21 -17.45 11.65 12.80
C ALA A 21 -18.07 10.94 11.61
N LYS A 22 -17.24 10.26 10.82
CA LYS A 22 -17.69 9.42 9.70
C LYS A 22 -17.74 7.98 10.19
N GLY A 23 -18.93 7.40 10.27
CA GLY A 23 -19.12 5.99 10.55
C GLY A 23 -19.22 5.21 9.23
N LEU A 24 -18.42 4.16 9.10
CA LEU A 24 -18.43 3.29 7.93
C LEU A 24 -18.82 1.86 8.33
N ARG A 25 -19.86 1.33 7.69
CA ARG A 25 -20.22 -0.09 7.83
C ARG A 25 -19.72 -0.85 6.63
N LEU A 26 -18.66 -1.64 6.83
CA LEU A 26 -18.05 -2.43 5.77
C LEU A 26 -18.50 -3.89 5.83
N LYS A 27 -18.81 -4.47 4.67
CA LYS A 27 -18.92 -5.92 4.48
C LYS A 27 -17.57 -6.43 3.98
N ILE A 28 -16.68 -6.72 4.92
CA ILE A 28 -15.32 -7.15 4.66
C ILE A 28 -15.03 -8.47 5.39
N LYS A 29 -14.22 -9.31 4.75
CA LYS A 29 -13.64 -10.51 5.36
C LYS A 29 -12.16 -10.25 5.57
N THR A 30 -11.70 -10.42 6.80
CA THR A 30 -10.29 -10.35 7.21
C THR A 30 -9.80 -11.71 7.68
N LYS A 31 -8.52 -11.84 7.90
CA LYS A 31 -7.84 -12.99 8.51
C LYS A 31 -7.09 -12.51 9.73
N ASP A 32 -6.64 -13.43 10.56
CA ASP A 32 -5.92 -13.14 11.82
C ASP A 32 -4.41 -12.98 11.58
N GLU A 33 -4.00 -12.25 10.54
CA GLU A 33 -2.59 -11.99 10.24
C GLU A 33 -2.01 -10.93 11.21
N LYS A 34 -0.78 -11.20 11.69
CA LYS A 34 0.04 -10.25 12.44
C LYS A 34 0.87 -9.41 11.48
N ILE A 35 0.72 -8.11 11.56
CA ILE A 35 1.28 -7.17 10.61
C ILE A 35 2.39 -6.34 11.25
N GLY A 36 3.59 -6.39 10.66
CA GLY A 36 4.65 -5.44 10.91
C GLY A 36 4.56 -4.29 9.90
N TYR A 37 4.41 -3.06 10.37
CA TYR A 37 4.35 -1.89 9.52
C TYR A 37 5.61 -1.03 9.67
N ILE A 38 6.31 -0.78 8.58
CA ILE A 38 7.48 0.10 8.56
C ILE A 38 7.02 1.46 8.03
N MET A 39 6.89 2.44 8.94
CA MET A 39 6.37 3.77 8.60
C MET A 39 7.33 4.48 7.64
N GLY A 40 6.80 4.96 6.51
CA GLY A 40 7.52 5.79 5.56
C GLY A 40 7.35 7.28 5.85
N ALA A 41 6.89 8.05 4.85
CA ALA A 41 6.69 9.51 4.97
C ALA A 41 5.55 9.91 5.93
N GLY A 42 4.84 8.96 6.49
CA GLY A 42 3.72 9.13 7.40
C GLY A 42 2.37 8.97 6.69
N ASP A 43 1.59 8.02 7.17
CA ASP A 43 0.23 7.74 6.70
C ASP A 43 -0.62 7.15 7.83
N GLU A 44 -1.92 7.05 7.60
CA GLU A 44 -2.90 6.50 8.56
C GLU A 44 -3.23 5.02 8.30
N VAL A 45 -2.54 4.35 7.39
CA VAL A 45 -2.81 2.95 7.03
C VAL A 45 -2.75 2.03 8.25
N PRO A 46 -1.75 2.11 9.16
CA PRO A 46 -1.72 1.26 10.35
C PRO A 46 -2.98 1.41 11.21
N ASN A 47 -3.43 2.65 11.44
CA ASN A 47 -4.64 2.92 12.24
C ASN A 47 -5.89 2.36 11.55
N CYS A 48 -5.97 2.47 10.22
CA CYS A 48 -7.07 1.90 9.44
C CYS A 48 -7.09 0.36 9.54
N LEU A 49 -5.93 -0.29 9.48
CA LEU A 49 -5.81 -1.74 9.61
C LEU A 49 -6.19 -2.22 11.03
N GLN A 50 -5.80 -1.49 12.08
CA GLN A 50 -6.23 -1.77 13.44
C GLN A 50 -7.75 -1.66 13.59
N GLN A 51 -8.38 -0.66 12.95
CA GLN A 51 -9.85 -0.53 12.91
C GLN A 51 -10.54 -1.70 12.17
N MET A 52 -9.84 -2.36 11.23
CA MET A 52 -10.30 -3.59 10.59
C MET A 52 -10.17 -4.83 11.49
N GLY A 53 -9.51 -4.72 12.63
CA GLY A 53 -9.30 -5.80 13.59
C GLY A 53 -7.96 -6.53 13.45
N TYR A 54 -7.03 -6.04 12.61
CA TYR A 54 -5.69 -6.62 12.54
C TYR A 54 -4.82 -6.23 13.74
N GLU A 55 -3.94 -7.15 14.14
CA GLU A 55 -2.84 -6.86 15.06
C GLU A 55 -1.71 -6.18 14.27
N VAL A 56 -1.53 -4.87 14.47
CA VAL A 56 -0.54 -4.07 13.73
C VAL A 56 0.47 -3.47 14.69
N THR A 57 1.75 -3.78 14.48
CA THR A 57 2.86 -3.15 15.21
C THR A 57 3.70 -2.32 14.24
N VAL A 58 3.94 -1.06 14.59
CA VAL A 58 4.77 -0.15 13.80
C VAL A 58 6.22 -0.26 14.26
N TYR A 59 7.12 -0.55 13.33
CA TYR A 59 8.56 -0.68 13.58
C TYR A 59 9.36 0.38 12.85
N LYS A 60 10.47 0.79 13.45
CA LYS A 60 11.57 1.45 12.72
C LYS A 60 12.41 0.38 12.01
N PRO A 61 13.05 0.68 10.87
CA PRO A 61 13.88 -0.30 10.20
C PRO A 61 14.98 -0.91 11.08
N GLU A 62 15.56 -0.12 12.00
CA GLU A 62 16.61 -0.55 12.90
C GLU A 62 16.19 -1.67 13.84
N GLU A 63 14.91 -1.70 14.21
CA GLU A 63 14.32 -2.70 15.12
C GLU A 63 14.12 -4.05 14.42
N ILE A 64 14.00 -4.04 13.08
CA ILE A 64 13.75 -5.27 12.31
C ILE A 64 14.92 -6.24 12.45
N ASN A 65 14.61 -7.43 12.93
CA ASN A 65 15.51 -8.56 13.07
C ASN A 65 14.75 -9.87 12.82
N GLN A 66 15.46 -10.98 12.80
CA GLN A 66 14.86 -12.28 12.50
C GLN A 66 13.79 -12.69 13.51
N GLU A 67 14.02 -12.47 14.81
CA GLU A 67 13.08 -12.81 15.88
C GLU A 67 11.73 -12.09 15.73
N ILE A 68 11.75 -10.79 15.40
CA ILE A 68 10.53 -10.03 15.12
C ILE A 68 9.84 -10.60 13.89
N LEU A 69 10.59 -10.83 12.80
CA LEU A 69 10.01 -11.31 11.55
C LEU A 69 9.38 -12.71 11.68
N GLU A 70 9.93 -13.60 12.48
CA GLU A 70 9.36 -14.94 12.72
C GLU A 70 7.95 -14.88 13.34
N ASN A 71 7.65 -13.82 14.09
CA ASN A 71 6.35 -13.60 14.75
C ASN A 71 5.33 -12.84 13.89
N LEU A 72 5.70 -12.45 12.67
CA LEU A 72 4.83 -11.73 11.74
C LEU A 72 4.36 -12.63 10.59
N ASP A 73 3.20 -12.30 10.03
CA ASP A 73 2.67 -12.93 8.82
C ASP A 73 2.82 -12.04 7.59
N VAL A 74 2.77 -10.73 7.80
CA VAL A 74 2.87 -9.72 6.74
C VAL A 74 3.76 -8.57 7.19
N VAL A 75 4.63 -8.12 6.32
CA VAL A 75 5.34 -6.84 6.48
C VAL A 75 4.83 -5.87 5.42
N ILE A 76 4.49 -4.66 5.86
CA ILE A 76 4.04 -3.57 4.99
C ILE A 76 5.01 -2.40 5.14
N THR A 77 5.53 -1.88 4.02
CA THR A 77 6.24 -0.60 4.02
C THR A 77 5.28 0.52 3.64
N GLY A 78 5.23 1.55 4.49
CA GLY A 78 4.45 2.75 4.25
C GLY A 78 4.95 3.54 3.03
N ILE A 79 4.18 4.53 2.64
CA ILE A 79 4.49 5.34 1.46
C ILE A 79 5.89 5.96 1.55
N ARG A 80 6.63 5.89 0.43
CA ARG A 80 7.97 6.45 0.27
C ARG A 80 9.02 5.93 1.30
N ALA A 81 8.78 4.76 1.90
CA ALA A 81 9.72 4.19 2.87
C ALA A 81 11.12 4.01 2.25
N TYR A 82 11.20 3.52 1.01
CA TYR A 82 12.46 3.37 0.28
C TYR A 82 13.05 4.66 -0.30
N ASN A 83 12.39 5.81 -0.11
CA ASN A 83 12.98 7.10 -0.44
C ASN A 83 13.60 7.80 0.78
N ILE A 84 13.13 7.51 2.00
CA ILE A 84 13.49 8.32 3.16
C ILE A 84 14.17 7.54 4.30
N LEU A 85 14.11 6.21 4.30
CA LEU A 85 14.63 5.37 5.38
C LEU A 85 15.92 4.67 4.95
N ASN A 86 17.06 5.35 5.08
CA ASN A 86 18.36 4.82 4.67
C ASN A 86 18.71 3.46 5.29
N SER A 87 18.32 3.25 6.55
CA SER A 87 18.51 1.99 7.27
C SER A 87 17.72 0.81 6.69
N LEU A 88 16.66 1.08 5.92
CA LEU A 88 15.86 0.04 5.27
C LEU A 88 16.70 -0.76 4.24
N ALA A 89 17.65 -0.10 3.56
CA ALA A 89 18.57 -0.76 2.65
C ALA A 89 19.40 -1.86 3.33
N LEU A 90 19.78 -1.64 4.60
CA LEU A 90 20.55 -2.61 5.39
C LEU A 90 19.71 -3.83 5.81
N LYS A 91 18.40 -3.67 5.88
CA LYS A 91 17.46 -4.71 6.31
C LYS A 91 16.81 -5.45 5.13
N GLN A 92 17.08 -5.02 3.90
CA GLN A 92 16.43 -5.56 2.71
C GLN A 92 16.60 -7.07 2.58
N HIS A 93 17.78 -7.61 2.90
CA HIS A 93 18.00 -9.05 2.83
C HIS A 93 17.10 -9.83 3.80
N LEU A 94 16.89 -9.34 5.03
CA LEU A 94 16.00 -9.97 6.01
C LEU A 94 14.55 -9.95 5.53
N LEU A 95 14.11 -8.83 4.93
CA LEU A 95 12.77 -8.69 4.38
C LEU A 95 12.53 -9.62 3.18
N LEU A 96 13.53 -9.79 2.31
CA LEU A 96 13.43 -10.73 1.20
C LEU A 96 13.47 -12.19 1.68
N ASP A 97 14.28 -12.51 2.68
CA ASP A 97 14.30 -13.85 3.30
C ASP A 97 12.96 -14.16 3.99
N PHE A 98 12.34 -13.18 4.64
CA PHE A 98 10.98 -13.29 5.19
C PHE A 98 9.97 -13.72 4.12
N VAL A 99 9.98 -13.08 2.95
CA VAL A 99 9.12 -13.47 1.82
C VAL A 99 9.48 -14.85 1.32
N LYS A 100 10.78 -15.13 1.11
CA LYS A 100 11.27 -16.43 0.63
C LYS A 100 10.81 -17.60 1.51
N ASN A 101 10.66 -17.36 2.81
CA ASN A 101 10.21 -18.35 3.80
C ASN A 101 8.68 -18.51 3.88
N GLY A 102 7.90 -17.83 3.03
CA GLY A 102 6.47 -18.09 2.89
C GLY A 102 5.55 -17.00 3.44
N LYS A 103 6.11 -15.85 3.78
CA LYS A 103 5.36 -14.70 4.30
C LYS A 103 5.07 -13.68 3.19
N ASN A 104 4.20 -12.71 3.45
CA ASN A 104 3.83 -11.68 2.49
C ASN A 104 4.51 -10.35 2.80
N MET A 105 5.00 -9.67 1.77
CA MET A 105 5.50 -8.31 1.86
C MET A 105 4.73 -7.41 0.91
N ILE A 106 4.20 -6.31 1.43
CA ILE A 106 3.47 -5.30 0.66
C ILE A 106 4.29 -4.00 0.68
N VAL A 107 4.69 -3.56 -0.50
CA VAL A 107 5.42 -2.30 -0.69
C VAL A 107 4.46 -1.30 -1.32
N GLN A 108 4.12 -0.25 -0.58
CA GLN A 108 3.34 0.86 -1.09
C GLN A 108 4.24 1.77 -1.94
N TYR A 109 3.64 2.71 -2.68
CA TYR A 109 4.34 3.52 -3.64
C TYR A 109 5.60 4.20 -3.07
N ASN A 110 6.62 4.27 -3.90
CA ASN A 110 7.81 5.09 -3.73
C ASN A 110 8.00 5.96 -4.97
N THR A 111 8.67 7.09 -4.85
CA THR A 111 9.02 7.88 -6.01
C THR A 111 10.16 7.20 -6.80
N ASN A 112 10.27 7.51 -8.08
CA ASN A 112 11.32 6.95 -8.93
C ASN A 112 12.71 7.54 -8.67
N ASP A 113 12.77 8.65 -7.92
CA ASP A 113 14.01 9.37 -7.59
C ASP A 113 14.45 9.02 -6.16
N ASP A 114 15.76 9.07 -5.90
CA ASP A 114 16.38 8.96 -4.56
C ASP A 114 16.00 7.68 -3.76
N LEU A 115 15.90 6.54 -4.46
CA LEU A 115 15.74 5.26 -3.76
C LEU A 115 16.98 4.92 -2.96
N VAL A 116 16.81 4.59 -1.67
CA VAL A 116 17.90 4.19 -0.75
C VAL A 116 18.61 2.90 -1.17
N THR A 117 17.94 2.09 -2.00
CA THR A 117 18.51 0.93 -2.65
C THR A 117 17.76 0.66 -3.97
N PRO A 118 18.48 0.32 -5.05
CA PRO A 118 17.86 -0.12 -6.30
C PRO A 118 17.25 -1.53 -6.18
N ASN A 119 17.69 -2.30 -5.18
CA ASN A 119 17.30 -3.70 -4.98
C ASN A 119 16.21 -3.83 -3.90
N PHE A 120 15.19 -2.96 -3.94
CA PHE A 120 14.08 -2.98 -2.97
C PHE A 120 13.07 -4.13 -3.24
N SER A 121 13.24 -4.85 -4.31
CA SER A 121 12.36 -5.93 -4.80
C SER A 121 13.17 -7.19 -5.12
N PRO A 122 12.58 -8.39 -5.06
CA PRO A 122 13.32 -9.64 -5.34
C PRO A 122 13.72 -9.80 -6.80
N TYR A 123 13.05 -9.12 -7.71
CA TYR A 123 13.28 -9.13 -9.15
C TYR A 123 13.34 -7.69 -9.67
N LYS A 124 13.82 -7.48 -10.89
CA LYS A 124 13.89 -6.14 -11.47
C LYS A 124 12.51 -5.46 -11.47
N LEU A 125 12.45 -4.27 -10.91
CA LEU A 125 11.25 -3.44 -10.84
C LEU A 125 11.66 -1.98 -10.97
N LYS A 126 11.16 -1.30 -12.00
CA LYS A 126 11.49 0.10 -12.26
C LYS A 126 10.26 0.98 -12.07
N ILE A 127 10.29 1.78 -11.03
CA ILE A 127 9.27 2.78 -10.75
C ILE A 127 9.36 3.91 -11.80
N SER A 128 8.22 4.39 -12.23
CA SER A 128 8.10 5.53 -13.15
C SER A 128 7.31 6.67 -12.52
N ARG A 129 7.02 7.70 -13.31
CA ARG A 129 6.09 8.78 -12.93
C ARG A 129 4.66 8.54 -13.41
N ASP A 130 4.38 7.34 -13.90
CA ASP A 130 3.05 6.95 -14.32
C ASP A 130 2.06 7.05 -13.15
N ARG A 131 0.91 7.64 -13.43
CA ARG A 131 -0.15 7.85 -12.45
C ARG A 131 -1.50 7.85 -13.14
N VAL A 132 -2.56 7.71 -12.35
CA VAL A 132 -3.95 7.86 -12.78
C VAL A 132 -4.62 8.85 -11.84
N THR A 133 -4.96 10.02 -12.36
CA THR A 133 -5.45 11.16 -11.59
C THR A 133 -6.98 11.26 -11.60
N GLU A 134 -7.63 10.72 -12.63
CA GLU A 134 -9.09 10.68 -12.69
C GLU A 134 -9.61 9.67 -11.65
N GLU A 135 -10.41 10.16 -10.70
CA GLU A 135 -10.94 9.37 -9.58
C GLU A 135 -11.83 8.21 -10.05
N ASP A 136 -12.53 8.39 -11.15
CA ASP A 136 -13.47 7.46 -11.76
C ASP A 136 -12.92 6.75 -13.02
N ALA A 137 -11.60 6.84 -13.27
CA ALA A 137 -10.96 6.13 -14.36
C ALA A 137 -11.31 4.63 -14.31
N GLU A 138 -11.61 4.06 -15.48
CA GLU A 138 -11.95 2.65 -15.58
C GLU A 138 -10.78 1.76 -15.15
N VAL A 139 -11.05 0.85 -14.22
CA VAL A 139 -10.10 -0.18 -13.80
C VAL A 139 -10.41 -1.50 -14.47
N ARG A 140 -9.49 -1.99 -15.29
CA ARG A 140 -9.57 -3.27 -15.99
C ARG A 140 -8.80 -4.34 -15.23
N PHE A 141 -9.37 -5.53 -15.13
CA PHE A 141 -8.76 -6.69 -14.48
C PHE A 141 -7.95 -7.49 -15.51
N LEU A 142 -6.62 -7.45 -15.41
CA LEU A 142 -5.73 -8.17 -16.32
C LEU A 142 -5.74 -9.68 -16.03
N ASN A 143 -5.91 -10.05 -14.78
CA ASN A 143 -6.00 -11.43 -14.33
C ASN A 143 -7.21 -11.65 -13.40
N PRO A 144 -8.45 -11.67 -13.92
CA PRO A 144 -9.67 -11.71 -13.10
C PRO A 144 -9.81 -12.98 -12.24
N GLN A 145 -9.10 -14.06 -12.58
CA GLN A 145 -9.11 -15.30 -11.79
C GLN A 145 -8.04 -15.34 -10.69
N HIS A 146 -7.16 -14.35 -10.62
CA HIS A 146 -6.12 -14.31 -9.59
C HIS A 146 -6.73 -14.26 -8.18
N SER A 147 -6.15 -15.04 -7.25
CA SER A 147 -6.65 -15.17 -5.87
C SER A 147 -6.81 -13.81 -5.18
N ILE A 148 -5.94 -12.85 -5.45
CA ILE A 148 -5.97 -11.52 -4.85
C ILE A 148 -7.23 -10.70 -5.20
N LEU A 149 -7.89 -11.01 -6.32
CA LEU A 149 -9.15 -10.40 -6.71
C LEU A 149 -10.38 -11.17 -6.21
N ASN A 150 -10.17 -12.37 -5.64
CA ASN A 150 -11.25 -13.28 -5.31
C ASN A 150 -11.25 -13.76 -3.86
N TYR A 151 -10.17 -13.53 -3.10
CA TYR A 151 -10.03 -14.06 -1.75
C TYR A 151 -9.33 -13.06 -0.80
N PRO A 152 -9.81 -12.88 0.43
CA PRO A 152 -11.07 -13.38 0.99
C PRO A 152 -12.31 -12.62 0.50
N ASN A 153 -12.13 -11.52 -0.20
CA ASN A 153 -13.19 -10.68 -0.76
C ASN A 153 -13.17 -10.78 -2.29
N LYS A 154 -14.33 -10.93 -2.91
CA LYS A 154 -14.43 -10.81 -4.35
C LYS A 154 -14.41 -9.34 -4.74
N ILE A 155 -13.38 -8.91 -5.46
CA ILE A 155 -13.22 -7.55 -5.97
C ILE A 155 -13.92 -7.41 -7.30
N THR A 156 -14.60 -6.29 -7.49
CA THR A 156 -15.34 -5.94 -8.70
C THR A 156 -15.05 -4.48 -9.08
N SER A 157 -15.54 -4.03 -10.23
CA SER A 157 -15.44 -2.62 -10.62
C SER A 157 -16.07 -1.65 -9.60
N GLU A 158 -17.08 -2.11 -8.85
CA GLU A 158 -17.72 -1.31 -7.79
C GLU A 158 -16.74 -0.94 -6.66
N ASP A 159 -15.70 -1.76 -6.43
CA ASP A 159 -14.70 -1.51 -5.40
C ASP A 159 -13.74 -0.35 -5.76
N PHE A 160 -13.78 0.13 -7.00
CA PHE A 160 -13.02 1.29 -7.46
C PHE A 160 -13.84 2.58 -7.55
N LYS A 161 -15.11 2.53 -7.16
CA LYS A 161 -15.97 3.72 -7.10
C LYS A 161 -15.73 4.55 -5.84
N GLY A 162 -15.74 5.86 -6.00
CA GLY A 162 -15.62 6.81 -4.90
C GLY A 162 -14.20 6.96 -4.35
N TRP A 163 -13.20 6.54 -5.11
CA TRP A 163 -11.80 6.85 -4.84
C TRP A 163 -11.59 8.37 -4.87
N LYS A 164 -10.58 8.85 -4.14
CA LYS A 164 -10.38 10.28 -3.86
C LYS A 164 -9.04 10.79 -4.38
N GLN A 165 -9.04 11.94 -5.01
CA GLN A 165 -7.91 12.69 -5.57
C GLN A 165 -7.24 12.00 -6.76
N GLU A 166 -6.86 10.73 -6.65
CA GLU A 166 -6.21 9.96 -7.71
C GLU A 166 -6.31 8.46 -7.38
N GLN A 167 -6.36 7.62 -8.39
CA GLN A 167 -6.37 6.17 -8.17
C GLN A 167 -5.01 5.67 -7.71
N GLY A 168 -3.93 6.30 -8.18
CA GLY A 168 -2.59 5.95 -7.77
C GLY A 168 -1.51 6.68 -8.53
N LEU A 169 -0.27 6.44 -8.09
CA LEU A 169 0.88 7.23 -8.53
C LEU A 169 2.16 6.40 -8.48
N TYR A 170 3.15 6.84 -9.27
CA TYR A 170 4.45 6.19 -9.37
C TYR A 170 4.35 4.70 -9.69
N TYR A 171 3.52 4.36 -10.69
CA TYR A 171 3.41 2.99 -11.16
C TYR A 171 4.71 2.54 -11.80
N PRO A 172 5.19 1.33 -11.56
CA PRO A 172 6.22 0.73 -12.38
C PRO A 172 5.78 0.66 -13.85
N ASN A 173 6.72 0.90 -14.77
CA ASN A 173 6.51 0.76 -16.20
C ASN A 173 7.42 -0.30 -16.84
N GLU A 174 8.32 -0.87 -16.06
CA GLU A 174 9.20 -1.96 -16.48
C GLU A 174 9.40 -2.91 -15.29
N TRP A 175 9.18 -4.20 -15.50
CA TRP A 175 9.36 -5.24 -14.49
C TRP A 175 9.75 -6.57 -15.09
N ASP A 176 10.32 -7.44 -14.26
CA ASP A 176 10.70 -8.80 -14.60
C ASP A 176 9.46 -9.68 -14.82
N GLU A 177 9.59 -10.74 -15.64
CA GLU A 177 8.52 -11.67 -15.99
C GLU A 177 7.92 -12.43 -14.79
N HIS A 178 8.61 -12.48 -13.65
CA HIS A 178 8.08 -13.05 -12.41
C HIS A 178 6.96 -12.21 -11.80
N PHE A 179 6.82 -10.95 -12.20
CA PHE A 179 5.71 -10.12 -11.76
C PHE A 179 4.47 -10.33 -12.62
N THR A 180 3.35 -10.57 -11.95
CA THR A 180 2.03 -10.63 -12.56
C THR A 180 1.33 -9.30 -12.36
N PRO A 181 1.03 -8.51 -13.40
CA PRO A 181 0.19 -7.33 -13.30
C PRO A 181 -1.28 -7.75 -13.12
N ILE A 182 -1.96 -7.09 -12.17
CA ILE A 182 -3.32 -7.46 -11.77
C ILE A 182 -4.35 -6.49 -12.34
N LEU A 183 -4.02 -5.21 -12.38
CA LEU A 183 -4.92 -4.13 -12.75
C LEU A 183 -4.31 -3.26 -13.83
N SER A 184 -5.17 -2.69 -14.67
CA SER A 184 -4.83 -1.70 -15.69
C SER A 184 -5.80 -0.53 -15.62
N SER A 185 -5.29 0.69 -15.62
CA SER A 185 -6.11 1.90 -15.71
C SER A 185 -5.34 3.03 -16.40
N ASN A 186 -6.02 4.09 -16.80
CA ASN A 186 -5.43 5.28 -17.40
C ASN A 186 -6.40 6.46 -17.31
N ASP A 187 -5.85 7.66 -17.33
CA ASP A 187 -6.63 8.88 -17.52
C ASP A 187 -7.15 8.96 -18.97
N SER A 188 -8.22 9.70 -19.19
CA SER A 188 -8.86 9.85 -20.51
C SER A 188 -7.86 10.30 -21.57
N GLY A 189 -7.78 9.59 -22.68
CA GLY A 189 -6.87 9.86 -23.79
C GLY A 189 -5.43 9.39 -23.60
N GLU A 190 -5.09 8.76 -22.46
CA GLU A 190 -3.79 8.19 -22.21
C GLU A 190 -3.72 6.67 -22.53
N LYS A 191 -2.49 6.14 -22.62
CA LYS A 191 -2.26 4.72 -22.77
C LYS A 191 -2.54 3.97 -21.45
N PRO A 192 -3.01 2.72 -21.51
CA PRO A 192 -3.13 1.86 -20.35
C PRO A 192 -1.83 1.76 -19.55
N LYS A 193 -1.95 1.78 -18.22
CA LYS A 193 -0.87 1.61 -17.25
C LYS A 193 -1.17 0.38 -16.40
N ASP A 194 -0.31 -0.62 -16.50
CA ASP A 194 -0.54 -1.95 -15.94
C ASP A 194 0.20 -2.18 -14.61
N GLY A 195 0.99 -1.20 -14.18
CA GLY A 195 1.85 -1.30 -12.98
C GLY A 195 1.19 -0.92 -11.65
N ALA A 196 -0.13 -0.66 -11.62
CA ALA A 196 -0.83 -0.22 -10.41
C ALA A 196 -0.72 -1.22 -9.24
N LEU A 197 -0.75 -2.52 -9.56
CA LEU A 197 -0.65 -3.63 -8.63
C LEU A 197 0.09 -4.79 -9.28
N LEU A 198 1.28 -5.09 -8.76
CA LEU A 198 2.17 -6.14 -9.23
C LEU A 198 2.42 -7.15 -8.13
N ILE A 199 2.36 -8.43 -8.47
CA ILE A 199 2.61 -9.53 -7.53
C ILE A 199 3.66 -10.45 -8.12
N ALA A 200 4.64 -10.83 -7.30
CA ALA A 200 5.62 -11.84 -7.64
C ALA A 200 5.72 -12.89 -6.54
N LYS A 201 5.79 -14.16 -6.94
CA LYS A 201 6.21 -15.21 -6.03
C LYS A 201 7.70 -15.14 -5.81
N TYR A 202 8.13 -15.22 -4.55
CA TYR A 202 9.53 -15.31 -4.20
C TYR A 202 9.73 -16.38 -3.13
N GLY A 203 10.34 -17.50 -3.53
CA GLY A 203 10.38 -18.70 -2.68
C GLY A 203 8.98 -19.23 -2.41
N LYS A 204 8.59 -19.24 -1.15
CA LYS A 204 7.26 -19.71 -0.69
C LYS A 204 6.26 -18.59 -0.43
N GLY A 205 6.66 -17.32 -0.52
CA GLY A 205 5.83 -16.16 -0.20
C GLY A 205 5.53 -15.27 -1.39
N ASN A 206 4.88 -14.14 -1.12
CA ASN A 206 4.51 -13.16 -2.13
C ASN A 206 5.14 -11.80 -1.82
N TYR A 207 5.73 -11.21 -2.84
CA TYR A 207 6.13 -9.82 -2.85
C TYR A 207 5.11 -9.04 -3.68
N ILE A 208 4.55 -8.01 -3.09
CA ILE A 208 3.47 -7.18 -3.69
C ILE A 208 3.95 -5.74 -3.74
N TYR A 209 3.95 -5.15 -4.92
CA TYR A 209 4.12 -3.70 -5.09
C TYR A 209 2.80 -3.07 -5.50
N THR A 210 2.44 -1.97 -4.86
CA THR A 210 1.25 -1.22 -5.23
C THR A 210 1.53 0.28 -5.29
N GLY A 211 1.18 0.89 -6.42
CA GLY A 211 1.12 2.33 -6.61
C GLY A 211 -0.28 2.91 -6.32
N LEU A 212 -1.26 2.07 -5.96
CA LEU A 212 -2.60 2.52 -5.61
C LEU A 212 -2.57 3.41 -4.36
N SER A 213 -3.42 4.44 -4.33
CA SER A 213 -3.43 5.48 -3.28
C SER A 213 -4.12 5.05 -1.97
N PHE A 214 -3.88 3.82 -1.51
CA PHE A 214 -4.47 3.30 -0.27
C PHE A 214 -4.31 4.22 0.95
N PHE A 215 -3.19 4.93 1.03
CA PHE A 215 -2.91 5.90 2.11
C PHE A 215 -3.91 7.08 2.16
N ARG A 216 -4.63 7.33 1.05
CA ARG A 216 -5.73 8.30 0.97
C ARG A 216 -7.09 7.62 1.14
N GLU A 217 -7.27 6.49 0.44
CA GLU A 217 -8.55 5.82 0.32
C GLU A 217 -9.01 5.19 1.64
N LEU A 218 -8.08 4.61 2.41
CA LEU A 218 -8.43 4.01 3.70
C LEU A 218 -8.90 5.07 4.71
N PRO A 219 -8.19 6.19 4.97
CA PRO A 219 -8.69 7.24 5.88
C PRO A 219 -9.99 7.89 5.39
N GLU A 220 -10.21 7.99 4.08
CA GLU A 220 -11.46 8.48 3.50
C GLU A 220 -12.61 7.46 3.59
N GLY A 221 -12.32 6.24 4.00
CA GLY A 221 -13.32 5.19 4.18
C GLY A 221 -13.87 4.63 2.88
N VAL A 222 -13.04 4.54 1.84
CA VAL A 222 -13.43 3.94 0.57
C VAL A 222 -13.51 2.42 0.72
N SER A 223 -14.74 1.91 0.71
CA SER A 223 -15.06 0.50 0.99
C SER A 223 -14.24 -0.49 0.17
N GLY A 224 -14.11 -0.24 -1.13
CA GLY A 224 -13.40 -1.12 -2.05
C GLY A 224 -11.90 -1.17 -1.76
N ALA A 225 -11.30 -0.04 -1.37
CA ALA A 225 -9.90 0.02 -0.96
C ALA A 225 -9.63 -0.89 0.26
N TYR A 226 -10.49 -0.85 1.27
CA TYR A 226 -10.42 -1.75 2.43
C TYR A 226 -10.49 -3.23 2.03
N ARG A 227 -11.42 -3.58 1.14
CA ARG A 227 -11.61 -4.95 0.66
C ARG A 227 -10.40 -5.46 -0.13
N LEU A 228 -9.87 -4.64 -1.03
CA LEU A 228 -8.69 -4.98 -1.81
C LEU A 228 -7.46 -5.09 -0.91
N PHE A 229 -7.26 -4.15 0.03
CA PHE A 229 -6.12 -4.19 0.94
C PHE A 229 -6.14 -5.45 1.84
N ALA A 230 -7.32 -5.85 2.32
CA ALA A 230 -7.48 -7.12 3.04
C ALA A 230 -7.08 -8.33 2.19
N ASN A 231 -7.35 -8.29 0.88
CA ASN A 231 -6.91 -9.35 -0.03
C ASN A 231 -5.38 -9.36 -0.22
N LEU A 232 -4.74 -8.17 -0.27
CA LEU A 232 -3.27 -8.08 -0.33
C LEU A 232 -2.64 -8.72 0.92
N ILE A 233 -3.19 -8.44 2.10
CA ILE A 233 -2.73 -9.01 3.37
C ILE A 233 -2.90 -10.53 3.37
N ALA A 234 -4.07 -11.03 2.96
CA ALA A 234 -4.42 -12.45 2.95
C ALA A 234 -3.92 -13.20 1.70
N ALA A 235 -3.02 -12.61 0.90
CA ALA A 235 -2.51 -13.24 -0.32
C ALA A 235 -1.96 -14.65 -0.03
N LYS A 236 -2.44 -15.63 -0.81
CA LYS A 236 -2.01 -17.04 -0.70
C LYS A 236 -1.19 -17.44 -1.91
N ASN A 237 -0.28 -18.36 -1.68
CA ASN A 237 0.51 -19.04 -2.72
C ASN A 237 -0.32 -20.05 -3.49
#